data_82eeb02535017798162965ce5159b33f
#
_entry.id   82eeb02535017798162965ce5159b33f
#
_cell.length_a   1.000
_cell.length_b   1.000
_cell.length_c   1.000
_cell.angle_alpha   90.00
_cell.angle_beta   90.00
_cell.angle_gamma   90.00
#
_symmetry.space_group_name_H-M   'P 1'
#
loop_
_entity.id
_entity.type
_entity.pdbx_description
1 polymer ?
#
loop_
_entity_poly.entity_id
_entity_poly.type
_entity_poly.pdbx_seq_one_letter_code
_entity_poly.pdbx_strand_id
1 'polypeptide(L)'
;MSHVINYTDKNFVEEVEKIVGKNGIDVVYDGVGLTTFEGSIEVLKIRGMMVAFGNASGYVDTIDVKKHINAKGLFFTRPSIAHYTIEREELLESAKKVFNAVLSGKFKIEISKKYSLDEVKQAHQDLEGRLLTGPAVIIP
;
A
#
# COMPACT_ATOMS: atom_id res chain seq x y z
N MET A 1 -7.42 -12.93 -2.59
CA MET A 1 -6.26 -12.50 -3.41
C MET A 1 -6.06 -13.56 -4.48
N SER A 2 -6.03 -13.18 -5.76
CA SER A 2 -5.98 -14.14 -6.89
C SER A 2 -4.55 -14.52 -7.27
N HIS A 3 -3.62 -13.56 -7.20
CA HIS A 3 -2.21 -13.75 -7.53
C HIS A 3 -1.33 -13.02 -6.52
N VAL A 4 -0.17 -13.60 -6.22
CA VAL A 4 0.86 -13.01 -5.36
C VAL A 4 2.17 -12.97 -6.13
N ILE A 5 2.81 -11.81 -6.18
CA ILE A 5 4.09 -11.60 -6.84
C ILE A 5 5.08 -11.10 -5.80
N ASN A 6 6.16 -11.85 -5.57
CA ASN A 6 7.27 -11.37 -4.77
C ASN A 6 8.16 -10.49 -5.66
N TYR A 7 8.04 -9.17 -5.51
CA TYR A 7 8.76 -8.20 -6.33
C TYR A 7 10.24 -7.99 -5.89
N THR A 8 10.69 -8.65 -4.83
CA THR A 8 12.12 -8.68 -4.49
C THR A 8 12.89 -9.66 -5.37
N ASP A 9 12.21 -10.69 -5.87
CA ASP A 9 12.82 -11.78 -6.64
C ASP A 9 12.48 -11.69 -8.13
N LYS A 10 11.44 -10.96 -8.48
CA LYS A 10 10.89 -10.90 -9.84
C LYS A 10 10.57 -9.48 -10.25
N ASN A 11 10.66 -9.21 -11.55
CA ASN A 11 10.11 -8.00 -12.13
C ASN A 11 8.57 -8.08 -12.11
N PHE A 12 7.95 -7.33 -11.20
CA PHE A 12 6.50 -7.41 -11.04
C PHE A 12 5.74 -6.90 -12.28
N VAL A 13 6.30 -5.99 -13.07
CA VAL A 13 5.67 -5.51 -14.32
C VAL A 13 5.49 -6.67 -15.28
N GLU A 14 6.57 -7.43 -15.54
CA GLU A 14 6.53 -8.62 -16.41
C GLU A 14 5.57 -9.69 -15.89
N GLU A 15 5.56 -9.94 -14.58
CA GLU A 15 4.66 -10.93 -13.99
C GLU A 15 3.20 -10.48 -14.10
N VAL A 16 2.90 -9.20 -13.89
CA VAL A 16 1.56 -8.65 -14.10
C VAL A 16 1.14 -8.76 -15.55
N GLU A 17 2.02 -8.44 -16.50
CA GLU A 17 1.73 -8.55 -17.94
C GLU A 17 1.42 -10.00 -18.38
N LYS A 18 2.10 -10.98 -17.78
CA LYS A 18 1.79 -12.42 -18.03
C LYS A 18 0.39 -12.81 -17.55
N ILE A 19 -0.12 -12.18 -16.49
CA ILE A 19 -1.40 -12.51 -15.88
C ILE A 19 -2.57 -11.81 -16.61
N VAL A 20 -2.44 -10.51 -16.88
CA VAL A 20 -3.54 -9.67 -17.37
C VAL A 20 -3.29 -9.04 -18.74
N GLY A 21 -2.14 -9.28 -19.33
CA GLY A 21 -1.71 -8.64 -20.56
C GLY A 21 -1.10 -7.25 -20.33
N LYS A 22 -0.51 -6.72 -21.40
CA LYS A 22 0.13 -5.40 -21.38
C LYS A 22 -0.88 -4.30 -21.09
N ASN A 23 -0.52 -3.41 -20.15
CA ASN A 23 -1.41 -2.31 -19.72
C ASN A 23 -2.81 -2.82 -19.29
N GLY A 24 -2.87 -3.93 -18.57
CA GLY A 24 -4.13 -4.59 -18.23
C GLY A 24 -4.75 -4.16 -16.89
N ILE A 25 -4.09 -3.29 -16.10
CA ILE A 25 -4.53 -2.93 -14.75
C ILE A 25 -5.37 -1.65 -14.75
N ASP A 26 -6.57 -1.73 -14.16
CA ASP A 26 -7.46 -0.58 -14.00
C ASP A 26 -7.00 0.39 -12.93
N VAL A 27 -6.59 -0.12 -11.78
CA VAL A 27 -6.22 0.66 -10.60
C VAL A 27 -5.02 0.02 -9.91
N VAL A 28 -4.03 0.83 -9.57
CA VAL A 28 -2.91 0.44 -8.70
C VAL A 28 -3.03 1.16 -7.38
N TYR A 29 -3.00 0.41 -6.29
CA TYR A 29 -2.83 0.92 -4.93
C TYR A 29 -1.38 0.71 -4.51
N ASP A 30 -0.59 1.78 -4.49
CA ASP A 30 0.84 1.74 -4.17
C ASP A 30 1.10 2.28 -2.76
N GLY A 31 1.53 1.38 -1.88
CA GLY A 31 1.96 1.69 -0.51
C GLY A 31 3.49 1.74 -0.35
N VAL A 32 4.24 1.43 -1.41
CA VAL A 32 5.70 1.29 -1.38
C VAL A 32 6.41 2.58 -1.82
N GLY A 33 5.97 3.20 -2.91
CA GLY A 33 6.43 4.51 -3.38
C GLY A 33 7.63 4.43 -4.32
N LEU A 34 8.77 5.04 -3.94
CA LEU A 34 9.89 5.34 -4.83
C LEU A 34 10.31 4.14 -5.72
N THR A 35 10.47 2.96 -5.15
CA THR A 35 10.99 1.78 -5.89
C THR A 35 9.95 1.10 -6.78
N THR A 36 8.67 1.38 -6.60
CA THR A 36 7.57 0.73 -7.35
C THR A 36 6.85 1.67 -8.29
N PHE A 37 7.00 2.99 -8.12
CA PHE A 37 6.22 4.00 -8.81
C PHE A 37 6.24 3.86 -10.34
N GLU A 38 7.41 3.76 -10.97
CA GLU A 38 7.52 3.65 -12.43
C GLU A 38 6.81 2.40 -12.97
N GLY A 39 7.05 1.25 -12.34
CA GLY A 39 6.38 0.01 -12.72
C GLY A 39 4.86 0.04 -12.47
N SER A 40 4.44 0.71 -11.39
CA SER A 40 3.02 0.93 -11.08
C SER A 40 2.31 1.75 -12.16
N ILE A 41 2.97 2.77 -12.70
CA ILE A 41 2.50 3.56 -13.86
C ILE A 41 2.48 2.69 -15.14
N GLU A 42 3.51 1.86 -15.33
CA GLU A 42 3.67 1.05 -16.54
C GLU A 42 2.55 0.02 -16.70
N VAL A 43 2.14 -0.66 -15.65
CA VAL A 43 1.09 -1.70 -15.74
C VAL A 43 -0.32 -1.15 -15.92
N LEU A 44 -0.54 0.14 -15.67
CA LEU A 44 -1.84 0.77 -15.81
C LEU A 44 -2.28 0.87 -17.27
N LYS A 45 -3.54 0.61 -17.52
CA LYS A 45 -4.18 0.85 -18.82
C LYS A 45 -4.40 2.34 -19.09
N ILE A 46 -4.76 2.65 -20.34
CA ILE A 46 -5.23 4.00 -20.72
C ILE A 46 -6.40 4.39 -19.81
N ARG A 47 -6.35 5.59 -19.23
CA ARG A 47 -7.30 6.11 -18.24
C ARG A 47 -7.37 5.31 -16.94
N GLY A 48 -6.32 4.53 -16.64
CA GLY A 48 -6.17 3.86 -15.35
C GLY A 48 -5.91 4.83 -14.20
N MET A 49 -6.04 4.37 -12.97
CA MET A 49 -5.87 5.18 -11.78
C MET A 49 -4.69 4.70 -10.95
N MET A 50 -3.81 5.64 -10.62
CA MET A 50 -2.72 5.47 -9.65
C MET A 50 -3.14 6.06 -8.30
N VAL A 51 -3.23 5.22 -7.27
CA VAL A 51 -3.52 5.60 -5.89
C VAL A 51 -2.25 5.41 -5.06
N ALA A 52 -1.43 6.47 -4.93
CA ALA A 52 -0.17 6.45 -4.20
C ALA A 52 -0.40 6.79 -2.73
N PHE A 53 -0.72 5.82 -1.88
CA PHE A 53 -1.08 6.07 -0.48
C PHE A 53 0.07 5.87 0.51
N GLY A 54 1.22 5.33 0.10
CA GLY A 54 2.37 5.06 0.95
C GLY A 54 3.72 5.42 0.32
N ASN A 55 4.76 5.35 1.13
CA ASN A 55 6.14 5.70 0.78
C ASN A 55 7.15 4.86 1.59
N ALA A 56 6.88 3.57 1.76
CA ALA A 56 7.72 2.66 2.55
C ALA A 56 9.16 2.55 2.01
N SER A 57 9.38 2.75 0.71
CA SER A 57 10.72 2.77 0.09
C SER A 57 11.28 4.17 -0.16
N GLY A 58 10.56 5.20 0.23
CA GLY A 58 10.89 6.61 0.01
C GLY A 58 9.82 7.36 -0.76
N TYR A 59 9.93 8.68 -0.74
CA TYR A 59 9.02 9.57 -1.43
C TYR A 59 9.29 9.62 -2.93
N VAL A 60 8.24 9.77 -3.71
CA VAL A 60 8.30 10.18 -5.10
C VAL A 60 8.25 11.71 -5.11
N ASP A 61 9.40 12.34 -5.21
CA ASP A 61 9.52 13.80 -5.08
C ASP A 61 8.97 14.56 -6.27
N THR A 62 9.08 13.98 -7.46
CA THR A 62 8.68 14.65 -8.71
C THR A 62 7.89 13.71 -9.61
N ILE A 63 6.75 14.18 -10.08
CA ILE A 63 5.95 13.49 -11.11
C ILE A 63 6.00 14.33 -12.37
N ASP A 64 6.63 13.80 -13.40
CA ASP A 64 6.57 14.38 -14.74
C ASP A 64 5.20 14.11 -15.36
N VAL A 65 4.37 15.13 -15.44
CA VAL A 65 3.01 15.01 -15.97
C VAL A 65 3.00 14.52 -17.40
N LYS A 66 3.95 14.96 -18.24
CA LYS A 66 4.03 14.54 -19.63
C LYS A 66 4.39 13.06 -19.76
N LYS A 67 5.40 12.61 -18.99
CA LYS A 67 5.88 11.23 -19.01
C LYS A 67 4.90 10.27 -18.34
N HIS A 68 4.49 10.58 -17.08
CA HIS A 68 3.80 9.62 -16.23
C HIS A 68 2.28 9.63 -16.40
N ILE A 69 1.71 10.78 -16.71
CA ILE A 69 0.25 10.95 -16.72
C ILE A 69 -0.30 11.06 -18.15
N ASN A 70 0.24 12.01 -18.94
CA ASN A 70 -0.32 12.34 -20.25
C ASN A 70 -0.22 11.18 -21.26
N ALA A 71 0.82 10.35 -21.19
CA ALA A 71 1.04 9.25 -22.12
C ALA A 71 -0.16 8.27 -22.19
N LYS A 72 -0.86 8.08 -21.09
CA LYS A 72 -2.04 7.19 -20.96
C LYS A 72 -3.30 7.91 -20.48
N GLY A 73 -3.25 9.23 -20.24
CA GLY A 73 -4.36 9.99 -19.66
C GLY A 73 -4.77 9.45 -18.27
N LEU A 74 -3.78 9.17 -17.42
CA LEU A 74 -4.01 8.54 -16.12
C LEU A 74 -4.66 9.49 -15.12
N PHE A 75 -5.43 8.92 -14.20
CA PHE A 75 -5.80 9.58 -12.96
C PHE A 75 -4.73 9.29 -11.91
N PHE A 76 -4.33 10.33 -11.19
CA PHE A 76 -3.37 10.20 -10.09
C PHE A 76 -3.95 10.82 -8.83
N THR A 77 -3.87 10.11 -7.72
CA THR A 77 -4.26 10.63 -6.41
C THR A 77 -3.30 10.14 -5.32
N ARG A 78 -3.06 11.02 -4.35
CA ARG A 78 -2.30 10.70 -3.13
C ARG A 78 -3.17 10.95 -1.90
N PRO A 79 -4.04 10.00 -1.55
CA PRO A 79 -4.91 10.14 -0.39
C PRO A 79 -4.13 9.99 0.91
N SER A 80 -4.60 10.68 1.95
CA SER A 80 -4.21 10.46 3.33
C SER A 80 -5.46 10.18 4.15
N ILE A 81 -5.38 9.30 5.14
CA ILE A 81 -6.50 9.03 6.03
C ILE A 81 -7.01 10.32 6.70
N ALA A 82 -6.10 11.28 6.97
CA ALA A 82 -6.46 12.57 7.52
C ALA A 82 -7.45 13.36 6.65
N HIS A 83 -7.41 13.18 5.33
CA HIS A 83 -8.38 13.83 4.42
C HIS A 83 -9.77 13.19 4.44
N TYR A 84 -9.89 11.97 4.95
CA TYR A 84 -11.13 11.19 5.03
C TYR A 84 -11.71 11.13 6.45
N THR A 85 -11.05 11.77 7.41
CA THR A 85 -11.44 11.78 8.82
C THR A 85 -11.23 13.17 9.45
N ILE A 86 -11.44 14.22 8.66
CA ILE A 86 -11.33 15.61 9.12
C ILE A 86 -12.38 15.89 10.19
N GLU A 87 -13.63 15.52 9.89
CA GLU A 87 -14.71 15.67 10.83
C GLU A 87 -14.75 14.52 11.83
N ARG A 88 -15.11 14.86 13.09
CA ARG A 88 -15.17 13.87 14.17
C ARG A 88 -16.13 12.71 13.88
N GLU A 89 -17.23 13.01 13.22
CA GLU A 89 -18.25 12.06 12.81
C GLU A 89 -17.71 11.06 11.79
N GLU A 90 -16.94 11.51 10.80
CA GLU A 90 -16.29 10.65 9.79
C GLU A 90 -15.30 9.69 10.45
N LEU A 91 -14.49 10.19 11.39
CA LEU A 91 -13.56 9.37 12.16
C LEU A 91 -14.30 8.28 12.96
N LEU A 92 -15.35 8.66 13.67
CA LEU A 92 -16.13 7.72 14.49
C LEU A 92 -16.85 6.66 13.64
N GLU A 93 -17.42 7.07 12.52
CA GLU A 93 -18.06 6.15 11.57
C GLU A 93 -17.05 5.16 10.97
N SER A 94 -15.89 5.65 10.53
CA SER A 94 -14.82 4.84 9.98
C SER A 94 -14.30 3.82 11.01
N ALA A 95 -14.00 4.27 12.22
CA ALA A 95 -13.56 3.42 13.32
C ALA A 95 -14.60 2.33 13.64
N LYS A 96 -15.89 2.71 13.71
CA LYS A 96 -17.00 1.77 13.96
C LYS A 96 -17.08 0.69 12.88
N LYS A 97 -16.89 1.06 11.58
CA LYS A 97 -16.86 0.09 10.47
C LYS A 97 -15.74 -0.93 10.65
N VAL A 98 -14.54 -0.49 11.02
CA VAL A 98 -13.39 -1.37 11.24
C VAL A 98 -13.65 -2.30 12.42
N PHE A 99 -14.05 -1.76 13.58
CA PHE A 99 -14.32 -2.58 14.76
C PHE A 99 -15.43 -3.62 14.52
N ASN A 100 -16.51 -3.21 13.87
CA ASN A 100 -17.60 -4.13 13.53
C ASN A 100 -17.14 -5.23 12.58
N ALA A 101 -16.26 -4.94 11.62
CA ALA A 101 -15.72 -5.92 10.71
C ALA A 101 -14.84 -6.96 11.42
N VAL A 102 -14.04 -6.54 12.42
CA VAL A 102 -13.26 -7.45 13.27
C VAL A 102 -14.18 -8.28 14.16
N LEU A 103 -15.11 -7.64 14.86
CA LEU A 103 -16.04 -8.32 15.77
C LEU A 103 -16.94 -9.32 15.07
N SER A 104 -17.34 -9.04 13.84
CA SER A 104 -18.15 -9.96 13.02
C SER A 104 -17.34 -11.07 12.33
N GLY A 105 -16.02 -11.10 12.53
CA GLY A 105 -15.13 -12.09 11.93
C GLY A 105 -14.92 -11.94 10.42
N LYS A 106 -15.29 -10.79 9.82
CA LYS A 106 -15.05 -10.52 8.40
C LYS A 106 -13.56 -10.51 8.05
N PHE A 107 -12.72 -10.09 8.98
CA PHE A 107 -11.27 -10.29 8.93
C PHE A 107 -10.71 -10.42 10.34
N LYS A 108 -9.52 -11.04 10.42
CA LYS A 108 -8.79 -11.21 11.68
C LYS A 108 -7.53 -10.33 11.64
N ILE A 109 -7.19 -9.79 12.80
CA ILE A 109 -5.90 -9.12 13.01
C ILE A 109 -5.00 -10.13 13.75
N GLU A 110 -4.05 -10.68 13.02
CA GLU A 110 -3.08 -11.63 13.59
C GLU A 110 -1.82 -10.87 14.00
N ILE A 111 -1.61 -10.77 15.32
CA ILE A 111 -0.40 -10.15 15.86
C ILE A 111 0.77 -11.10 15.61
N SER A 112 1.71 -10.71 14.74
CA SER A 112 2.86 -11.53 14.37
C SER A 112 3.90 -11.62 15.49
N LYS A 113 4.10 -10.53 16.25
CA LYS A 113 5.07 -10.48 17.33
C LYS A 113 4.67 -9.49 18.43
N LYS A 114 5.03 -9.83 19.66
CA LYS A 114 4.87 -8.96 20.83
C LYS A 114 6.25 -8.61 21.37
N TYR A 115 6.45 -7.38 21.76
CA TYR A 115 7.67 -6.88 22.39
C TYR A 115 7.33 -6.22 23.72
N SER A 116 8.23 -6.27 24.67
CA SER A 116 8.18 -5.40 25.84
C SER A 116 8.63 -3.98 25.47
N LEU A 117 8.38 -3.03 26.36
CA LEU A 117 8.85 -1.65 26.14
C LEU A 117 10.38 -1.57 26.03
N ASP A 118 11.12 -2.40 26.77
CA ASP A 118 12.58 -2.45 26.72
C ASP A 118 13.12 -2.98 25.37
N GLU A 119 12.30 -3.73 24.64
CA GLU A 119 12.63 -4.29 23.32
C GLU A 119 12.28 -3.37 22.15
N VAL A 120 11.88 -2.09 22.40
CA VAL A 120 11.48 -1.16 21.34
C VAL A 120 12.51 -1.03 20.22
N LYS A 121 13.80 -1.02 20.56
CA LYS A 121 14.90 -0.98 19.58
C LYS A 121 14.86 -2.20 18.65
N GLN A 122 14.66 -3.38 19.20
CA GLN A 122 14.55 -4.61 18.41
C GLN A 122 13.29 -4.61 17.55
N ALA A 123 12.16 -4.08 18.06
CA ALA A 123 10.93 -3.95 17.29
C ALA A 123 11.12 -3.09 16.03
N HIS A 124 11.84 -1.97 16.15
CA HIS A 124 12.19 -1.13 15.00
C HIS A 124 13.11 -1.85 14.01
N GLN A 125 14.15 -2.52 14.49
CA GLN A 125 15.06 -3.27 13.63
C GLN A 125 14.36 -4.39 12.86
N ASP A 126 13.48 -5.14 13.52
CA ASP A 126 12.70 -6.20 12.88
C ASP A 126 11.71 -5.64 11.82
N LEU A 127 11.09 -4.48 12.09
CA LEU A 127 10.21 -3.80 11.15
C LEU A 127 10.96 -3.30 9.91
N GLU A 128 12.06 -2.60 10.11
CA GLU A 128 12.91 -2.07 9.03
C GLU A 128 13.56 -3.20 8.22
N GLY A 129 13.97 -4.28 8.91
CA GLY A 129 14.53 -5.49 8.30
C GLY A 129 13.49 -6.37 7.58
N ARG A 130 12.19 -5.98 7.59
CA ARG A 130 11.09 -6.76 6.99
C ARG A 130 10.97 -8.19 7.53
N LEU A 131 11.32 -8.40 8.80
CA LEU A 131 11.27 -9.70 9.47
C LEU A 131 9.89 -10.05 10.02
N LEU A 132 8.98 -9.07 10.01
CA LEU A 132 7.61 -9.22 10.51
C LEU A 132 6.67 -9.64 9.37
N THR A 133 5.89 -10.69 9.60
CA THR A 133 4.88 -11.19 8.65
C THR A 133 3.49 -10.55 8.84
N GLY A 134 3.34 -9.68 9.84
CA GLY A 134 2.11 -8.99 10.17
C GLY A 134 2.36 -7.90 11.23
N PRO A 135 1.31 -7.26 11.75
CA PRO A 135 1.45 -6.23 12.76
C PRO A 135 2.11 -6.77 14.03
N ALA A 136 2.95 -5.94 14.63
CA ALA A 136 3.54 -6.20 15.95
C ALA A 136 3.00 -5.19 16.97
N VAL A 137 3.04 -5.56 18.23
CA VAL A 137 2.62 -4.68 19.34
C VAL A 137 3.70 -4.61 20.39
N ILE A 138 3.84 -3.43 21.00
CA ILE A 138 4.65 -3.21 22.19
C ILE A 138 3.71 -3.23 23.40
N ILE A 139 4.05 -4.05 24.37
CA ILE A 139 3.27 -4.19 25.63
C ILE A 139 4.09 -3.50 26.71
N PRO A 140 3.52 -2.47 27.38
CA PRO A 140 4.18 -1.77 28.49
C PRO A 140 4.44 -2.68 29.67
#